data_4233e52a70f6ef75e75dfe5909204939
#
_entry.id   4233e52a70f6ef75e75dfe5909204939
#
_cell.length_a   1.000
_cell.length_b   1.000
_cell.length_c   1.000
_cell.angle_alpha   90.00
_cell.angle_beta   90.00
_cell.angle_gamma   90.00
#
_symmetry.space_group_name_H-M   'P 1'
#
loop_
_entity.id
_entity.type
_entity.pdbx_description
1 polymer ?
#
loop_
_entity_poly.entity_id
_entity_poly.type
_entity_poly.pdbx_seq_one_letter_code
_entity_poly.pdbx_strand_id
1 'polypeptide(L)'
;MQKLESRGLVLFNRNYRENDKLVKIFTEQAGKRMFFVRGGGSGKLSAVIQPLTIAEFMMTVNDEGLSFIEDYSQAESFKEITSDIFKLSYATYLAALTDAAIADGVADAQLFAFLEKTLELMEEGLDYEILTNIFEIQVLDRFGVRLNFHECVFCHRVGLPFDFSYKFSGLLCPNHYAEDERRSHLDPNVPYLLDRFQGLSFEELRSISVKDDMKQKLRHFIDDLYDNYVGIHLKSKKFIDNLNSWGHIMNKEDSAD
;
A
#
# COMPACT_ATOMS: atom_id res chain seq x y z
N MET A 1 -14.51 15.30 22.76
CA MET A 1 -13.36 16.09 22.30
C MET A 1 -12.16 15.73 23.16
N GLN A 2 -11.12 15.18 22.58
CA GLN A 2 -9.89 14.78 23.27
C GLN A 2 -8.70 15.48 22.60
N LYS A 3 -7.83 16.12 23.39
CA LYS A 3 -6.54 16.62 22.91
C LYS A 3 -5.56 15.48 22.89
N LEU A 4 -4.83 15.36 21.78
CA LEU A 4 -3.89 14.28 21.51
C LEU A 4 -2.68 14.82 20.76
N GLU A 5 -1.51 14.31 21.06
CA GLU A 5 -0.30 14.44 20.28
C GLU A 5 0.03 13.06 19.70
N SER A 6 0.19 12.97 18.39
CA SER A 6 0.47 11.71 17.72
C SER A 6 1.19 11.93 16.40
N ARG A 7 2.13 11.04 16.10
CA ARG A 7 2.69 10.91 14.77
C ARG A 7 1.59 10.56 13.78
N GLY A 8 1.61 11.18 12.63
CA GLY A 8 0.58 11.01 11.61
C GLY A 8 1.10 11.22 10.20
N LEU A 9 0.54 10.47 9.25
CA LEU A 9 0.78 10.59 7.82
C LEU A 9 -0.44 11.18 7.14
N VAL A 10 -0.25 12.24 6.36
CA VAL A 10 -1.30 12.81 5.53
C VAL A 10 -1.56 11.90 4.33
N LEU A 11 -2.74 11.26 4.31
CA LEU A 11 -3.15 10.38 3.22
C LEU A 11 -3.60 11.17 1.98
N PHE A 12 -4.43 12.17 2.19
CA PHE A 12 -4.85 13.12 1.16
C PHE A 12 -5.40 14.41 1.75
N ASN A 13 -5.50 15.45 0.94
CA ASN A 13 -6.25 16.65 1.25
C ASN A 13 -7.22 17.01 0.10
N ARG A 14 -8.23 17.80 0.42
CA ARG A 14 -9.16 18.38 -0.57
C ARG A 14 -9.58 19.78 -0.17
N ASN A 15 -9.85 20.62 -1.15
CA ASN A 15 -10.38 21.94 -0.91
C ASN A 15 -11.79 21.84 -0.30
N TYR A 16 -12.04 22.71 0.67
CA TYR A 16 -13.35 22.88 1.28
C TYR A 16 -13.61 24.39 1.47
N ARG A 17 -14.61 24.92 0.77
CA ARG A 17 -14.83 26.35 0.60
C ARG A 17 -13.62 27.09 -0.01
N GLU A 18 -13.54 28.42 0.13
CA GLU A 18 -12.54 29.23 -0.59
C GLU A 18 -11.10 28.95 -0.13
N ASN A 19 -10.86 28.92 1.19
CA ASN A 19 -9.50 28.83 1.76
C ASN A 19 -9.31 27.67 2.74
N ASP A 20 -10.35 26.88 2.99
CA ASP A 20 -10.30 25.81 3.97
C ASP A 20 -9.94 24.47 3.30
N LYS A 21 -9.42 23.55 4.09
CA LYS A 21 -9.12 22.18 3.61
C LYS A 21 -9.71 21.13 4.55
N LEU A 22 -10.10 20.01 3.95
CA LEU A 22 -10.31 18.75 4.64
C LEU A 22 -9.09 17.86 4.38
N VAL A 23 -8.48 17.40 5.46
CA VAL A 23 -7.24 16.62 5.44
C VAL A 23 -7.48 15.28 6.10
N LYS A 24 -7.24 14.20 5.38
CA LYS A 24 -7.29 12.85 5.95
C LYS A 24 -5.91 12.49 6.45
N ILE A 25 -5.80 12.23 7.74
CA ILE A 25 -4.55 11.83 8.38
C ILE A 25 -4.74 10.45 8.99
N PHE A 26 -3.82 9.55 8.72
CA PHE A 26 -3.65 8.32 9.47
C PHE A 26 -2.68 8.58 10.61
N THR A 27 -3.17 8.48 11.84
CA THR A 27 -2.40 8.71 13.06
C THR A 27 -2.12 7.39 13.76
N GLU A 28 -0.97 7.27 14.36
CA GLU A 28 -0.56 6.08 15.10
C GLU A 28 -1.53 5.75 16.24
N GLN A 29 -1.96 6.77 17.01
CA GLN A 29 -2.73 6.58 18.25
C GLN A 29 -4.25 6.66 18.06
N ALA A 30 -4.74 7.47 17.10
CA ALA A 30 -6.19 7.71 16.94
C ALA A 30 -6.75 7.15 15.62
N GLY A 31 -5.96 6.38 14.88
CA GLY A 31 -6.34 5.85 13.59
C GLY A 31 -6.48 6.93 12.51
N LYS A 32 -7.17 6.62 11.42
CA LYS A 32 -7.38 7.61 10.36
C LYS A 32 -8.61 8.47 10.65
N ARG A 33 -8.48 9.79 10.45
CA ARG A 33 -9.54 10.75 10.70
C ARG A 33 -9.52 11.88 9.69
N MET A 34 -10.68 12.52 9.52
CA MET A 34 -10.80 13.75 8.73
C MET A 34 -10.63 14.97 9.62
N PHE A 35 -9.68 15.81 9.26
CA PHE A 35 -9.39 17.07 9.97
C PHE A 35 -9.84 18.26 9.13
N PHE A 36 -10.46 19.24 9.79
CA PHE A 36 -10.76 20.53 9.20
C PHE A 36 -9.63 21.51 9.48
N VAL A 37 -9.11 22.13 8.44
CA VAL A 37 -8.01 23.12 8.53
C VAL A 37 -8.48 24.43 7.92
N ARG A 38 -8.74 25.41 8.80
CA ARG A 38 -9.12 26.76 8.39
C ARG A 38 -7.91 27.45 7.75
N GLY A 39 -8.12 28.10 6.60
CA GLY A 39 -7.05 28.80 5.90
C GLY A 39 -5.91 27.86 5.43
N GLY A 40 -6.19 26.57 5.25
CA GLY A 40 -5.19 25.53 4.89
C GLY A 40 -4.50 25.75 3.54
N GLY A 41 -4.99 26.70 2.74
CA GLY A 41 -4.34 27.07 1.47
C GLY A 41 -3.10 27.96 1.64
N SER A 42 -2.96 28.72 2.74
CA SER A 42 -1.90 29.73 2.91
C SER A 42 -1.44 29.92 4.36
N GLY A 43 -1.99 29.16 5.31
CA GLY A 43 -1.67 29.30 6.74
C GLY A 43 -0.42 28.52 7.17
N LYS A 44 -0.07 28.61 8.45
CA LYS A 44 1.05 27.88 9.09
C LYS A 44 1.05 26.40 8.77
N LEU A 45 -0.13 25.79 8.64
CA LEU A 45 -0.29 24.35 8.39
C LEU A 45 -0.20 23.98 6.90
N SER A 46 -0.13 24.94 5.97
CA SER A 46 -0.24 24.68 4.52
C SER A 46 0.80 23.69 3.97
N ALA A 47 2.02 23.74 4.51
CA ALA A 47 3.10 22.85 4.08
C ALA A 47 2.93 21.43 4.63
N VAL A 48 2.50 21.30 5.89
CA VAL A 48 2.47 19.98 6.57
C VAL A 48 1.22 19.16 6.28
N ILE A 49 0.20 19.77 5.69
CA ILE A 49 -1.01 19.07 5.27
C ILE A 49 -0.98 18.57 3.82
N GLN A 50 0.19 18.60 3.18
CA GLN A 50 0.36 18.00 1.86
C GLN A 50 0.35 16.47 1.96
N PRO A 51 -0.22 15.76 0.97
CA PRO A 51 -0.18 14.30 0.95
C PRO A 51 1.25 13.76 1.10
N LEU A 52 1.39 12.63 1.77
CA LEU A 52 2.67 11.98 2.07
C LEU A 52 3.60 12.79 2.99
N THR A 53 3.09 13.77 3.73
CA THR A 53 3.83 14.41 4.81
C THR A 53 3.59 13.67 6.12
N ILE A 54 4.64 13.40 6.87
CA ILE A 54 4.61 12.84 8.22
C ILE A 54 4.98 13.96 9.21
N ALA A 55 4.25 14.05 10.32
CA ALA A 55 4.57 14.98 11.41
C ALA A 55 4.02 14.50 12.75
N GLU A 56 4.55 15.06 13.83
CA GLU A 56 3.92 15.02 15.14
C GLU A 56 2.83 16.09 15.16
N PHE A 57 1.57 15.66 15.12
CA PHE A 57 0.42 16.56 15.12
C PHE A 57 -0.15 16.73 16.53
N MET A 58 -0.30 17.99 16.96
CA MET A 58 -1.13 18.37 18.11
C MET A 58 -2.55 18.57 17.60
N MET A 59 -3.47 17.78 18.07
CA MET A 59 -4.82 17.73 17.50
C MET A 59 -5.91 17.64 18.55
N THR A 60 -7.09 18.12 18.20
CA THR A 60 -8.33 17.83 18.92
C THR A 60 -9.14 16.84 18.10
N VAL A 61 -9.29 15.64 18.68
CA VAL A 61 -10.00 14.53 18.08
C VAL A 61 -11.44 14.51 18.58
N ASN A 62 -12.39 14.36 17.66
CA ASN A 62 -13.80 14.16 17.92
C ASN A 62 -14.20 12.72 17.57
N ASP A 63 -15.04 12.11 18.40
CA ASP A 63 -15.59 10.78 18.13
C ASP A 63 -16.56 10.81 16.95
N GLU A 64 -17.30 11.89 16.82
CA GLU A 64 -18.20 12.16 15.70
C GLU A 64 -17.82 13.47 14.99
N GLY A 65 -17.83 13.46 13.67
CA GLY A 65 -17.58 14.62 12.83
C GLY A 65 -16.11 14.93 12.58
N LEU A 66 -15.81 16.20 12.36
CA LEU A 66 -14.46 16.66 12.00
C LEU A 66 -13.59 16.89 13.25
N SER A 67 -12.36 16.45 13.13
CA SER A 67 -11.28 16.76 14.07
C SER A 67 -10.51 18.02 13.64
N PHE A 68 -9.62 18.55 14.48
CA PHE A 68 -8.89 19.78 14.20
C PHE A 68 -7.41 19.61 14.49
N ILE A 69 -6.56 20.18 13.64
CA ILE A 69 -5.12 20.30 13.87
C ILE A 69 -4.89 21.63 14.57
N GLU A 70 -4.26 21.62 15.75
CA GLU A 70 -3.91 22.81 16.52
C GLU A 70 -2.50 23.29 16.15
N ASP A 71 -1.54 22.36 16.11
CA ASP A 71 -0.15 22.63 15.78
C ASP A 71 0.56 21.35 15.29
N TYR A 72 1.84 21.45 14.96
CA TYR A 72 2.68 20.34 14.57
C TYR A 72 4.15 20.57 14.94
N SER A 73 4.90 19.47 15.01
CA SER A 73 6.36 19.47 15.10
C SER A 73 6.94 18.35 14.25
N GLN A 74 8.26 18.31 14.06
CA GLN A 74 9.00 17.22 13.39
C GLN A 74 8.39 16.81 12.04
N ALA A 75 8.08 17.81 11.20
CA ALA A 75 7.50 17.54 9.88
C ALA A 75 8.58 17.06 8.89
N GLU A 76 8.30 15.96 8.24
CA GLU A 76 9.15 15.31 7.24
C GLU A 76 8.38 15.12 5.94
N SER A 77 9.07 15.24 4.81
CA SER A 77 8.50 14.99 3.49
C SER A 77 9.48 14.13 2.67
N PHE A 78 8.94 13.24 1.86
CA PHE A 78 9.69 12.33 1.01
C PHE A 78 10.05 13.03 -0.31
N LYS A 79 11.27 13.55 -0.42
CA LYS A 79 11.71 14.35 -1.58
C LYS A 79 11.93 13.51 -2.83
N GLU A 80 12.56 12.35 -2.68
CA GLU A 80 12.81 11.43 -3.80
C GLU A 80 11.50 10.85 -4.33
N ILE A 81 10.54 10.54 -3.44
CA ILE A 81 9.21 10.10 -3.84
C ILE A 81 8.48 11.21 -4.59
N THR A 82 8.48 12.44 -4.07
CA THR A 82 7.72 13.54 -4.67
C THR A 82 8.32 14.09 -5.96
N SER A 83 9.61 13.86 -6.22
CA SER A 83 10.29 14.26 -7.44
C SER A 83 10.17 13.27 -8.61
N ASP A 84 9.74 12.03 -8.33
CA ASP A 84 9.58 10.95 -9.31
C ASP A 84 8.11 10.57 -9.47
N ILE A 85 7.58 10.71 -10.68
CA ILE A 85 6.14 10.45 -10.96
C ILE A 85 5.73 9.00 -10.68
N PHE A 86 6.62 8.04 -10.90
CA PHE A 86 6.34 6.63 -10.63
C PHE A 86 6.30 6.38 -9.12
N LYS A 87 7.35 6.76 -8.39
CA LYS A 87 7.38 6.63 -6.92
C LYS A 87 6.19 7.34 -6.27
N LEU A 88 5.88 8.58 -6.70
CA LEU A 88 4.74 9.34 -6.19
C LEU A 88 3.41 8.63 -6.44
N SER A 89 3.25 8.00 -7.60
CA SER A 89 2.03 7.27 -7.95
C SER A 89 1.84 6.04 -7.06
N TYR A 90 2.90 5.26 -6.86
CA TYR A 90 2.88 4.09 -5.98
C TYR A 90 2.69 4.49 -4.51
N ALA A 91 3.37 5.50 -4.00
CA ALA A 91 3.16 6.02 -2.64
C ALA A 91 1.73 6.52 -2.42
N THR A 92 1.16 7.23 -3.39
CA THR A 92 -0.25 7.67 -3.38
C THR A 92 -1.21 6.48 -3.38
N TYR A 93 -0.88 5.43 -4.10
CA TYR A 93 -1.65 4.19 -4.10
C TYR A 93 -1.60 3.50 -2.73
N LEU A 94 -0.42 3.39 -2.11
CA LEU A 94 -0.27 2.82 -0.76
C LEU A 94 -1.09 3.60 0.28
N ALA A 95 -1.07 4.94 0.22
CA ALA A 95 -1.89 5.78 1.08
C ALA A 95 -3.41 5.52 0.87
N ALA A 96 -3.85 5.39 -0.38
CA ALA A 96 -5.25 5.11 -0.70
C ALA A 96 -5.66 3.68 -0.31
N LEU A 97 -4.76 2.70 -0.46
CA LEU A 97 -4.98 1.32 -0.04
C LEU A 97 -5.11 1.22 1.48
N THR A 98 -4.25 1.93 2.22
CA THR A 98 -4.34 2.04 3.68
C THR A 98 -5.66 2.69 4.12
N ASP A 99 -6.09 3.76 3.41
CA ASP A 99 -7.41 4.38 3.68
C ASP A 99 -8.56 3.39 3.46
N ALA A 100 -8.46 2.50 2.50
CA ALA A 100 -9.49 1.48 2.24
C ALA A 100 -9.44 0.31 3.25
N ALA A 101 -8.26 -0.02 3.78
CA ALA A 101 -8.02 -1.23 4.59
C ALA A 101 -8.57 -1.17 6.02
N ILE A 102 -8.72 0.03 6.59
CA ILE A 102 -9.18 0.21 7.98
C ILE A 102 -10.37 1.17 8.06
N ALA A 103 -11.19 1.05 9.09
CA ALA A 103 -12.27 1.99 9.34
C ALA A 103 -11.77 3.29 9.97
N ASP A 104 -12.52 4.39 9.82
CA ASP A 104 -12.21 5.67 10.44
C ASP A 104 -12.22 5.54 11.97
N GLY A 105 -11.23 6.15 12.62
CA GLY A 105 -11.11 6.15 14.07
C GLY A 105 -10.58 4.86 14.69
N VAL A 106 -10.28 3.85 13.89
CA VAL A 106 -9.65 2.61 14.37
C VAL A 106 -8.13 2.78 14.33
N ALA A 107 -7.48 2.72 15.48
CA ALA A 107 -6.03 2.76 15.58
C ALA A 107 -5.44 1.40 15.15
N ASP A 108 -4.43 1.45 14.29
CA ASP A 108 -3.61 0.31 13.89
C ASP A 108 -2.16 0.77 13.78
N ALA A 109 -1.47 0.78 14.93
CA ALA A 109 -0.08 1.22 15.02
C ALA A 109 0.87 0.35 14.20
N GLN A 110 0.54 -0.94 14.02
CA GLN A 110 1.35 -1.83 13.20
C GLN A 110 1.26 -1.46 11.71
N LEU A 111 0.04 -1.19 11.22
CA LEU A 111 -0.16 -0.74 9.84
C LEU A 111 0.44 0.65 9.63
N PHE A 112 0.35 1.55 10.64
CA PHE A 112 1.00 2.86 10.57
C PHE A 112 2.51 2.74 10.39
N ALA A 113 3.18 2.00 11.27
CA ALA A 113 4.62 1.77 11.19
C ALA A 113 5.02 1.04 9.89
N PHE A 114 4.21 0.10 9.41
CA PHE A 114 4.45 -0.61 8.18
C PHE A 114 4.37 0.30 6.95
N LEU A 115 3.35 1.18 6.88
CA LEU A 115 3.23 2.16 5.80
C LEU A 115 4.37 3.17 5.83
N GLU A 116 4.68 3.72 7.01
CA GLU A 116 5.79 4.66 7.19
C GLU A 116 7.10 4.03 6.72
N LYS A 117 7.42 2.81 7.18
CA LYS A 117 8.64 2.11 6.78
C LYS A 117 8.68 1.78 5.30
N THR A 118 7.54 1.45 4.68
CA THR A 118 7.46 1.26 3.23
C THR A 118 7.87 2.52 2.47
N LEU A 119 7.36 3.68 2.90
CA LEU A 119 7.68 4.97 2.29
C LEU A 119 9.14 5.36 2.51
N GLU A 120 9.71 5.12 3.70
CA GLU A 120 11.14 5.34 3.96
C GLU A 120 12.02 4.52 3.02
N LEU A 121 11.76 3.21 2.88
CA LEU A 121 12.52 2.34 1.99
C LEU A 121 12.40 2.77 0.51
N MET A 122 11.22 3.26 0.11
CA MET A 122 11.00 3.81 -1.22
C MET A 122 11.78 5.12 -1.42
N GLU A 123 11.86 5.98 -0.41
CA GLU A 123 12.67 7.20 -0.39
C GLU A 123 14.17 6.88 -0.49
N GLU A 124 14.63 5.84 0.21
CA GLU A 124 16.00 5.32 0.17
C GLU A 124 16.37 4.70 -1.19
N GLY A 125 15.41 4.54 -2.10
CA GLY A 125 15.64 4.06 -3.47
C GLY A 125 15.46 2.57 -3.67
N LEU A 126 14.86 1.84 -2.74
CA LEU A 126 14.48 0.45 -2.97
C LEU A 126 13.37 0.36 -4.00
N ASP A 127 13.24 -0.80 -4.61
CA ASP A 127 12.29 -1.08 -5.69
C ASP A 127 10.83 -0.86 -5.24
N TYR A 128 10.24 0.26 -5.67
CA TYR A 128 8.88 0.68 -5.28
C TYR A 128 7.80 -0.30 -5.73
N GLU A 129 7.99 -1.03 -6.84
CA GLU A 129 7.03 -2.03 -7.32
C GLU A 129 7.00 -3.24 -6.37
N ILE A 130 8.18 -3.72 -5.97
CA ILE A 130 8.28 -4.87 -5.07
C ILE A 130 7.86 -4.49 -3.65
N LEU A 131 8.24 -3.31 -3.16
CA LEU A 131 7.75 -2.81 -1.87
C LEU A 131 6.21 -2.74 -1.83
N THR A 132 5.61 -2.29 -2.93
CA THR A 132 4.15 -2.25 -3.08
C THR A 132 3.54 -3.66 -3.07
N ASN A 133 4.13 -4.61 -3.81
CA ASN A 133 3.66 -6.00 -3.82
C ASN A 133 3.72 -6.64 -2.43
N ILE A 134 4.79 -6.39 -1.66
CA ILE A 134 4.91 -6.86 -0.27
C ILE A 134 3.82 -6.23 0.61
N PHE A 135 3.63 -4.92 0.49
CA PHE A 135 2.60 -4.21 1.25
C PHE A 135 1.20 -4.76 0.96
N GLU A 136 0.85 -4.95 -0.32
CA GLU A 136 -0.43 -5.51 -0.75
C GLU A 136 -0.67 -6.91 -0.17
N ILE A 137 0.33 -7.79 -0.20
CA ILE A 137 0.19 -9.15 0.36
C ILE A 137 0.00 -9.11 1.88
N GLN A 138 0.73 -8.26 2.59
CA GLN A 138 0.64 -8.20 4.05
C GLN A 138 -0.62 -7.48 4.54
N VAL A 139 -1.20 -6.58 3.76
CA VAL A 139 -2.41 -5.85 4.16
C VAL A 139 -3.72 -6.61 3.84
N LEU A 140 -3.66 -7.74 3.14
CA LEU A 140 -4.84 -8.55 2.80
C LEU A 140 -5.67 -8.94 4.03
N ASP A 141 -5.05 -9.19 5.17
CA ASP A 141 -5.73 -9.56 6.41
C ASP A 141 -6.66 -8.44 6.92
N ARG A 142 -6.33 -7.16 6.66
CA ARG A 142 -7.19 -6.00 7.00
C ARG A 142 -8.46 -5.95 6.15
N PHE A 143 -8.44 -6.58 4.98
CA PHE A 143 -9.64 -6.81 4.14
C PHE A 143 -10.38 -8.11 4.48
N GLY A 144 -9.95 -8.82 5.54
CA GLY A 144 -10.52 -10.11 5.93
C GLY A 144 -10.06 -11.29 5.07
N VAL A 145 -9.08 -11.08 4.20
CA VAL A 145 -8.54 -12.10 3.29
C VAL A 145 -7.31 -12.75 3.91
N ARG A 146 -7.41 -14.03 4.22
CA ARG A 146 -6.32 -14.82 4.82
C ARG A 146 -5.92 -15.95 3.90
N LEU A 147 -4.93 -15.71 3.06
CA LEU A 147 -4.36 -16.71 2.16
C LEU A 147 -3.05 -17.24 2.76
N ASN A 148 -2.82 -18.55 2.59
CA ASN A 148 -1.58 -19.20 3.00
C ASN A 148 -0.77 -19.54 1.73
N PHE A 149 0.39 -18.90 1.58
CA PHE A 149 1.32 -19.15 0.48
C PHE A 149 2.48 -20.05 0.86
N HIS A 150 2.42 -20.72 2.03
CA HIS A 150 3.52 -21.53 2.56
C HIS A 150 3.38 -23.03 2.26
N GLU A 151 2.16 -23.57 2.30
CA GLU A 151 1.91 -25.00 2.24
C GLU A 151 0.75 -25.38 1.32
N CYS A 152 0.70 -26.64 0.93
CA CYS A 152 -0.41 -27.20 0.19
C CYS A 152 -1.68 -27.30 1.06
N VAL A 153 -2.82 -26.82 0.57
CA VAL A 153 -4.10 -26.83 1.31
C VAL A 153 -4.62 -28.24 1.65
N PHE A 154 -4.16 -29.29 0.96
CA PHE A 154 -4.59 -30.67 1.18
C PHE A 154 -3.65 -31.48 2.07
N CYS A 155 -2.35 -31.42 1.83
CA CYS A 155 -1.38 -32.29 2.51
C CYS A 155 -0.40 -31.55 3.43
N HIS A 156 -0.51 -30.22 3.53
CA HIS A 156 0.34 -29.37 4.37
C HIS A 156 1.84 -29.52 4.13
N ARG A 157 2.25 -30.04 2.98
CA ARG A 157 3.67 -30.09 2.60
C ARG A 157 4.13 -28.70 2.19
N VAL A 158 5.38 -28.40 2.55
CA VAL A 158 6.09 -27.15 2.28
C VAL A 158 7.25 -27.37 1.31
N GLY A 159 7.80 -26.30 0.75
CA GLY A 159 9.03 -26.35 -0.04
C GLY A 159 8.90 -27.07 -1.38
N LEU A 160 7.69 -27.16 -1.94
CA LEU A 160 7.41 -27.80 -3.23
C LEU A 160 7.10 -26.73 -4.27
N PRO A 161 7.20 -27.09 -5.58
CA PRO A 161 6.56 -26.28 -6.61
C PRO A 161 5.06 -26.20 -6.33
N PHE A 162 4.54 -25.00 -6.21
CA PHE A 162 3.13 -24.79 -5.96
C PHE A 162 2.47 -24.08 -7.12
N ASP A 163 1.14 -24.26 -7.21
CA ASP A 163 0.25 -23.47 -8.05
C ASP A 163 -0.95 -23.02 -7.22
N PHE A 164 -1.59 -21.92 -7.58
CA PHE A 164 -2.69 -21.38 -6.81
C PHE A 164 -4.04 -21.83 -7.36
N SER A 165 -4.94 -22.16 -6.46
CA SER A 165 -6.33 -22.52 -6.78
C SER A 165 -7.30 -21.52 -6.14
N TYR A 166 -8.05 -20.80 -6.97
CA TYR A 166 -9.15 -19.96 -6.51
C TYR A 166 -10.29 -20.77 -5.90
N LYS A 167 -10.51 -22.01 -6.41
CA LYS A 167 -11.53 -22.94 -5.88
C LYS A 167 -11.29 -23.31 -4.44
N PHE A 168 -10.03 -23.47 -4.04
CA PHE A 168 -9.63 -23.86 -2.68
C PHE A 168 -9.00 -22.71 -1.89
N SER A 169 -8.90 -21.50 -2.48
CA SER A 169 -8.30 -20.30 -1.87
C SER A 169 -6.91 -20.55 -1.29
N GLY A 170 -6.04 -21.24 -2.03
CA GLY A 170 -4.71 -21.56 -1.55
C GLY A 170 -3.88 -22.40 -2.53
N LEU A 171 -2.72 -22.85 -2.04
CA LEU A 171 -1.73 -23.54 -2.86
C LEU A 171 -2.01 -25.05 -3.02
N LEU A 172 -1.78 -25.54 -4.22
CA LEU A 172 -1.75 -26.96 -4.57
C LEU A 172 -0.33 -27.40 -4.90
N CYS A 173 0.10 -28.54 -4.37
CA CYS A 173 1.35 -29.18 -4.79
C CYS A 173 1.09 -30.12 -6.00
N PRO A 174 2.13 -30.62 -6.68
CA PRO A 174 1.99 -31.47 -7.86
C PRO A 174 1.10 -32.68 -7.66
N ASN A 175 1.07 -33.27 -6.46
CA ASN A 175 0.22 -34.42 -6.15
C ASN A 175 -1.27 -34.06 -6.09
N HIS A 176 -1.62 -32.77 -5.96
CA HIS A 176 -2.99 -32.29 -5.84
C HIS A 176 -3.41 -31.36 -6.99
N TYR A 177 -2.60 -31.23 -8.06
CA TYR A 177 -2.96 -30.42 -9.23
C TYR A 177 -4.25 -30.91 -9.92
N ALA A 178 -4.52 -32.21 -9.84
CA ALA A 178 -5.72 -32.79 -10.42
C ALA A 178 -7.03 -32.41 -9.69
N GLU A 179 -6.93 -31.87 -8.47
CA GLU A 179 -8.10 -31.42 -7.68
C GLU A 179 -8.71 -30.12 -8.27
N ASP A 180 -7.90 -29.36 -9.01
CA ASP A 180 -8.36 -28.18 -9.74
C ASP A 180 -7.63 -28.03 -11.08
N GLU A 181 -8.27 -28.49 -12.15
CA GLU A 181 -7.75 -28.36 -13.51
C GLU A 181 -7.68 -26.89 -13.99
N ARG A 182 -8.47 -25.98 -13.33
CA ARG A 182 -8.52 -24.54 -13.63
C ARG A 182 -7.67 -23.72 -12.68
N ARG A 183 -6.73 -24.34 -11.98
CA ARG A 183 -5.75 -23.60 -11.16
C ARG A 183 -5.03 -22.53 -11.99
N SER A 184 -4.35 -21.61 -11.38
CA SER A 184 -3.82 -20.38 -12.03
C SER A 184 -2.68 -20.64 -13.03
N HIS A 185 -2.05 -21.82 -13.05
CA HIS A 185 -0.91 -22.16 -13.90
C HIS A 185 0.26 -21.16 -13.76
N LEU A 186 0.56 -20.80 -12.50
CA LEU A 186 1.59 -19.83 -12.17
C LEU A 186 3.00 -20.35 -12.47
N ASP A 187 3.90 -19.40 -12.78
CA ASP A 187 5.34 -19.66 -12.64
C ASP A 187 5.64 -20.07 -11.19
N PRO A 188 6.35 -21.19 -10.95
CA PRO A 188 6.59 -21.70 -9.59
C PRO A 188 7.32 -20.72 -8.65
N ASN A 189 8.00 -19.71 -9.21
CA ASN A 189 8.65 -18.67 -8.42
C ASN A 189 7.63 -17.64 -7.85
N VAL A 190 6.45 -17.50 -8.44
CA VAL A 190 5.41 -16.59 -7.93
C VAL A 190 4.95 -17.02 -6.54
N PRO A 191 4.43 -18.23 -6.31
CA PRO A 191 4.08 -18.68 -4.96
C PRO A 191 5.25 -18.62 -3.97
N TYR A 192 6.47 -18.95 -4.41
CA TYR A 192 7.66 -18.84 -3.57
C TYR A 192 7.91 -17.40 -3.09
N LEU A 193 7.80 -16.41 -3.99
CA LEU A 193 7.98 -15.00 -3.62
C LEU A 193 6.85 -14.51 -2.73
N LEU A 194 5.61 -14.94 -2.96
CA LEU A 194 4.46 -14.57 -2.11
C LEU A 194 4.62 -15.10 -0.68
N ASP A 195 5.10 -16.34 -0.52
CA ASP A 195 5.45 -16.90 0.80
C ASP A 195 6.49 -16.01 1.51
N ARG A 196 7.54 -15.62 0.80
CA ARG A 196 8.57 -14.72 1.34
C ARG A 196 8.01 -13.35 1.69
N PHE A 197 7.17 -12.77 0.85
CA PHE A 197 6.54 -11.46 1.07
C PHE A 197 5.63 -11.46 2.30
N GLN A 198 4.88 -12.54 2.50
CA GLN A 198 3.96 -12.68 3.64
C GLN A 198 4.67 -12.64 4.99
N GLY A 199 5.88 -13.19 5.08
CA GLY A 199 6.67 -13.26 6.31
C GLY A 199 7.80 -12.24 6.44
N LEU A 200 7.97 -11.33 5.46
CA LEU A 200 9.11 -10.42 5.43
C LEU A 200 8.94 -9.27 6.42
N SER A 201 9.96 -9.04 7.26
CA SER A 201 10.08 -7.81 8.06
C SER A 201 10.85 -6.73 7.29
N PHE A 202 10.30 -5.54 7.20
CA PHE A 202 10.96 -4.40 6.56
C PHE A 202 12.12 -3.82 7.38
N GLU A 203 12.19 -4.10 8.67
CA GLU A 203 13.29 -3.66 9.53
C GLU A 203 14.65 -4.26 9.11
N GLU A 204 14.61 -5.49 8.57
CA GLU A 204 15.80 -6.22 8.14
C GLU A 204 16.08 -6.06 6.64
N LEU A 205 15.15 -5.45 5.88
CA LEU A 205 15.27 -5.30 4.43
C LEU A 205 16.34 -4.24 4.09
N ARG A 206 17.39 -4.65 3.38
CA ARG A 206 18.47 -3.75 2.92
C ARG A 206 18.51 -3.62 1.40
N SER A 207 18.12 -4.65 0.71
CA SER A 207 18.04 -4.66 -0.75
C SER A 207 17.03 -5.70 -1.20
N ILE A 208 16.36 -5.41 -2.31
CA ILE A 208 15.50 -6.38 -2.98
C ILE A 208 15.65 -6.17 -4.49
N SER A 209 15.83 -7.26 -5.22
CA SER A 209 15.95 -7.22 -6.66
C SER A 209 15.20 -8.40 -7.25
N VAL A 210 14.25 -8.09 -8.13
CA VAL A 210 13.43 -9.07 -8.84
C VAL A 210 13.49 -8.71 -10.33
N LYS A 211 13.65 -9.70 -11.19
CA LYS A 211 13.69 -9.50 -12.66
C LYS A 211 12.35 -8.97 -13.18
N ASP A 212 12.38 -8.15 -14.21
CA ASP A 212 11.20 -7.47 -14.75
C ASP A 212 10.09 -8.44 -15.21
N ASP A 213 10.44 -9.57 -15.82
CA ASP A 213 9.45 -10.59 -16.20
C ASP A 213 8.74 -11.18 -14.98
N MET A 214 9.45 -11.35 -13.87
CA MET A 214 8.88 -11.83 -12.63
C MET A 214 8.03 -10.76 -11.92
N LYS A 215 8.44 -9.49 -11.98
CA LYS A 215 7.60 -8.39 -11.49
C LYS A 215 6.25 -8.34 -12.20
N GLN A 216 6.25 -8.51 -13.53
CA GLN A 216 5.02 -8.55 -14.32
C GLN A 216 4.12 -9.73 -13.93
N LYS A 217 4.68 -10.92 -13.72
CA LYS A 217 3.94 -12.10 -13.27
C LYS A 217 3.35 -11.91 -11.86
N LEU A 218 4.15 -11.36 -10.93
CA LEU A 218 3.69 -11.00 -9.58
C LEU A 218 2.56 -9.98 -9.64
N ARG A 219 2.76 -8.90 -10.41
CA ARG A 219 1.76 -7.84 -10.53
C ARG A 219 0.44 -8.37 -11.06
N HIS A 220 0.48 -9.17 -12.13
CA HIS A 220 -0.73 -9.77 -12.70
C HIS A 220 -1.46 -10.64 -11.67
N PHE A 221 -0.75 -11.51 -10.97
CA PHE A 221 -1.36 -12.38 -9.98
C PHE A 221 -1.90 -11.63 -8.76
N ILE A 222 -1.20 -10.60 -8.26
CA ILE A 222 -1.68 -9.77 -7.15
C ILE A 222 -2.92 -8.97 -7.56
N ASP A 223 -2.96 -8.43 -8.78
CA ASP A 223 -4.16 -7.78 -9.32
C ASP A 223 -5.35 -8.74 -9.34
N ASP A 224 -5.16 -9.96 -9.83
CA ASP A 224 -6.19 -11.01 -9.83
C ASP A 224 -6.65 -11.37 -8.40
N LEU A 225 -5.73 -11.43 -7.41
CA LEU A 225 -6.09 -11.65 -6.01
C LEU A 225 -6.99 -10.52 -5.47
N TYR A 226 -6.62 -9.27 -5.74
CA TYR A 226 -7.41 -8.12 -5.30
C TYR A 226 -8.78 -8.07 -5.95
N ASP A 227 -8.87 -8.36 -7.24
CA ASP A 227 -10.15 -8.41 -7.97
C ASP A 227 -11.06 -9.52 -7.45
N ASN A 228 -10.51 -10.71 -7.14
CA ASN A 228 -11.31 -11.85 -6.72
C ASN A 228 -11.67 -11.84 -5.23
N TYR A 229 -10.82 -11.32 -4.34
CA TYR A 229 -11.01 -11.43 -2.90
C TYR A 229 -11.31 -10.12 -2.20
N VAL A 230 -10.80 -8.99 -2.70
CA VAL A 230 -10.95 -7.67 -2.05
C VAL A 230 -12.03 -6.83 -2.73
N GLY A 231 -12.05 -6.78 -4.04
CA GLY A 231 -13.09 -6.12 -4.82
C GLY A 231 -13.08 -4.59 -4.73
N ILE A 232 -11.95 -3.96 -4.36
CA ILE A 232 -11.83 -2.50 -4.30
C ILE A 232 -11.27 -1.94 -5.61
N HIS A 233 -11.75 -0.77 -6.03
CA HIS A 233 -11.28 -0.08 -7.22
C HIS A 233 -10.76 1.32 -6.86
N LEU A 234 -9.44 1.46 -6.75
CA LEU A 234 -8.79 2.71 -6.40
C LEU A 234 -8.37 3.48 -7.65
N LYS A 235 -8.68 4.78 -7.69
CA LYS A 235 -8.29 5.65 -8.81
C LYS A 235 -6.77 5.74 -8.97
N SER A 236 -6.03 5.69 -7.87
CA SER A 236 -4.56 5.68 -7.85
C SER A 236 -3.99 4.41 -8.50
N LYS A 237 -4.63 3.23 -8.29
CA LYS A 237 -4.22 1.99 -8.98
C LYS A 237 -4.41 2.11 -10.48
N LYS A 238 -5.59 2.59 -10.92
CA LYS A 238 -5.85 2.84 -12.34
C LYS A 238 -4.85 3.81 -12.98
N PHE A 239 -4.39 4.81 -12.22
CA PHE A 239 -3.37 5.74 -12.70
C PHE A 239 -2.02 5.06 -12.91
N ILE A 240 -1.59 4.18 -11.98
CA ILE A 240 -0.37 3.36 -12.13
C ILE A 240 -0.47 2.48 -13.38
N ASP A 241 -1.59 1.80 -13.59
CA ASP A 241 -1.78 0.91 -14.75
C ASP A 241 -1.66 1.66 -16.08
N ASN A 242 -2.19 2.88 -16.13
CA ASN A 242 -2.04 3.77 -17.29
C ASN A 242 -0.58 4.21 -17.49
N LEU A 243 0.13 4.61 -16.41
CA LEU A 243 1.54 5.00 -16.49
C LEU A 243 2.43 3.87 -17.00
N ASN A 244 2.24 2.67 -16.46
CA ASN A 244 3.00 1.50 -16.88
C ASN A 244 2.77 1.16 -18.35
N SER A 245 1.51 1.29 -18.82
CA SER A 245 1.20 1.07 -20.24
C SER A 245 1.88 2.09 -21.16
N TRP A 246 1.99 3.35 -20.75
CA TRP A 246 2.69 4.40 -21.51
C TRP A 246 4.20 4.20 -21.51
N GLY A 247 4.80 3.84 -20.38
CA GLY A 247 6.23 3.52 -20.30
C GLY A 247 6.64 2.38 -21.24
N HIS A 248 5.81 1.35 -21.39
CA HIS A 248 6.04 0.26 -22.35
C HIS A 248 5.95 0.70 -23.83
N ILE A 249 5.13 1.69 -24.14
CA ILE A 249 4.99 2.22 -25.50
C ILE A 249 6.23 3.04 -25.85
N MET A 250 6.67 3.94 -24.99
CA MET A 250 7.85 4.80 -25.22
C MET A 250 9.14 3.98 -25.36
N ASN A 251 9.35 2.98 -24.50
CA ASN A 251 10.55 2.12 -24.58
C ASN A 251 10.57 1.22 -25.83
N LYS A 252 9.44 0.96 -26.48
CA LYS A 252 9.39 0.22 -27.76
C LYS A 252 9.74 1.11 -28.95
N GLU A 253 9.44 2.39 -28.90
CA GLU A 253 9.79 3.33 -29.97
C GLU A 253 11.28 3.63 -29.95
N ASP A 254 11.91 3.80 -28.76
CA ASP A 254 13.34 4.02 -28.60
C ASP A 254 14.21 2.78 -28.97
N SER A 255 13.64 1.59 -29.01
CA SER A 255 14.34 0.36 -29.39
C SER A 255 14.16 -0.02 -30.87
N ALA A 256 13.45 0.79 -31.65
CA ALA A 256 13.18 0.57 -33.07
C ALA A 256 13.99 1.51 -34.00
N ASP A 257 14.81 2.40 -33.45
CA ASP A 257 15.81 3.24 -34.13
C ASP A 257 17.23 2.66 -33.91
#